data_0b805289459557b7627c3a2582e37a7a
#
_entry.id   0b805289459557b7627c3a2582e37a7a
#
_cell.length_a   1.000
_cell.length_b   1.000
_cell.length_c   1.000
_cell.angle_alpha   90.00
_cell.angle_beta   90.00
_cell.angle_gamma   90.00
#
_symmetry.space_group_name_H-M   'P 1'
#
loop_
_entity.id
_entity.type
_entity.pdbx_description
1 polymer ?
#
loop_
_entity_poly.entity_id
_entity_poly.type
_entity_poly.pdbx_seq_one_letter_code
_entity_poly.pdbx_strand_id
1 'polypeptide(L)'
;MDFLDCPFFKDRFDLLTEGVKLSLEVGNESGLWLEFGVFTGETVNHIAKLIENKTVYGFDSFEGLPEDWRDHMIKGFFSTDGVLPEVEKNVSLIQGWFNESLPKFIDEHPDQTISFLHIDCDLYSSTKEVLNLCNDKIISGTIIMF
;
A
#
# COMPACT_ATOMS: atom_id res chain seq x y z
N MET A 1 -7.31 23.31 12.93
CA MET A 1 -8.10 22.65 11.89
C MET A 1 -9.34 22.13 12.59
N ASP A 2 -10.49 22.76 12.34
CA ASP A 2 -11.76 22.31 12.95
C ASP A 2 -12.18 21.01 12.27
N PHE A 3 -12.72 20.07 13.02
CA PHE A 3 -13.26 18.80 12.49
C PHE A 3 -14.35 18.99 11.43
N LEU A 4 -14.89 20.19 11.29
CA LEU A 4 -15.90 20.57 10.31
C LEU A 4 -15.33 20.87 8.92
N ASP A 5 -14.00 21.01 8.77
CA ASP A 5 -13.33 21.29 7.50
C ASP A 5 -12.73 20.02 6.85
N CYS A 6 -13.06 18.83 7.36
CA CYS A 6 -12.60 17.59 6.76
C CYS A 6 -13.34 17.34 5.44
N PRO A 7 -12.64 17.19 4.29
CA PRO A 7 -13.29 16.93 3.03
C PRO A 7 -14.05 15.60 3.07
N PHE A 8 -15.23 15.58 2.48
CA PHE A 8 -16.04 14.36 2.34
C PHE A 8 -15.76 13.74 0.96
N PHE A 9 -15.40 12.45 0.94
CA PHE A 9 -15.15 11.70 -0.28
C PHE A 9 -16.32 10.76 -0.57
N LYS A 10 -16.64 10.58 -1.85
CA LYS A 10 -17.77 9.73 -2.28
C LYS A 10 -17.45 8.25 -2.14
N ASP A 11 -16.21 7.89 -2.43
CA ASP A 11 -15.73 6.52 -2.36
C ASP A 11 -14.22 6.47 -2.08
N ARG A 12 -13.68 5.24 -1.96
CA ARG A 12 -12.27 5.00 -1.68
C ARG A 12 -11.32 5.54 -2.77
N PHE A 13 -11.75 5.57 -4.04
CA PHE A 13 -10.91 6.03 -5.14
C PHE A 13 -10.78 7.55 -5.16
N ASP A 14 -11.83 8.28 -4.81
CA ASP A 14 -11.77 9.72 -4.60
C ASP A 14 -10.78 10.05 -3.47
N LEU A 15 -10.85 9.32 -2.36
CA LEU A 15 -9.93 9.47 -1.23
C LEU A 15 -8.47 9.16 -1.62
N LEU A 16 -8.24 8.04 -2.32
CA LEU A 16 -6.91 7.67 -2.82
C LEU A 16 -6.34 8.73 -3.77
N THR A 17 -7.19 9.24 -4.67
CA THR A 17 -6.79 10.31 -5.60
C THR A 17 -6.30 11.55 -4.87
N GLU A 18 -6.98 11.99 -3.82
CA GLU A 18 -6.54 13.14 -3.02
C GLU A 18 -5.26 12.83 -2.22
N GLY A 19 -5.13 11.63 -1.65
CA GLY A 19 -3.90 11.19 -0.99
C GLY A 19 -2.69 11.18 -1.94
N VAL A 20 -2.88 10.68 -3.16
CA VAL A 20 -1.85 10.70 -4.21
C VAL A 20 -1.46 12.14 -4.58
N LYS A 21 -2.43 13.04 -4.81
CA LYS A 21 -2.16 14.46 -5.10
C LYS A 21 -1.37 15.11 -3.97
N LEU A 22 -1.81 14.91 -2.73
CA LEU A 22 -1.11 15.46 -1.57
C LEU A 22 0.34 14.93 -1.49
N SER A 23 0.56 13.65 -1.74
CA SER A 23 1.91 13.07 -1.76
C SER A 23 2.79 13.65 -2.86
N LEU A 24 2.21 13.97 -4.02
CA LEU A 24 2.95 14.65 -5.10
C LEU A 24 3.32 16.10 -4.74
N GLU A 25 2.52 16.76 -3.90
CA GLU A 25 2.76 18.13 -3.46
C GLU A 25 3.80 18.24 -2.33
N VAL A 26 3.70 17.36 -1.32
CA VAL A 26 4.48 17.48 -0.07
C VAL A 26 5.50 16.36 0.12
N GLY A 27 5.37 15.27 -0.62
CA GLY A 27 6.22 14.09 -0.52
C GLY A 27 7.62 14.28 -1.09
N ASN A 28 8.49 13.32 -0.80
CA ASN A 28 9.81 13.26 -1.41
C ASN A 28 9.69 12.82 -2.88
N GLU A 29 10.17 13.62 -3.82
CA GLU A 29 10.06 13.35 -5.26
C GLU A 29 10.66 11.98 -5.66
N SER A 30 11.73 11.56 -4.99
CA SER A 30 12.42 10.27 -5.21
C SER A 30 11.98 9.16 -4.26
N GLY A 31 10.95 9.40 -3.44
CA GLY A 31 10.50 8.44 -2.45
C GLY A 31 9.70 7.29 -3.03
N LEU A 32 9.62 6.21 -2.26
CA LEU A 32 8.92 4.98 -2.60
C LEU A 32 7.40 5.15 -2.52
N TRP A 33 6.69 4.48 -3.42
CA TRP A 33 5.24 4.39 -3.47
C TRP A 33 4.84 2.95 -3.24
N LEU A 34 4.23 2.68 -2.08
CA LEU A 34 3.99 1.33 -1.58
C LEU A 34 2.50 1.10 -1.33
N GLU A 35 2.01 -0.09 -1.72
CA GLU A 35 0.70 -0.60 -1.34
C GLU A 35 0.85 -1.98 -0.69
N PHE A 36 0.16 -2.19 0.43
CA PHE A 36 0.10 -3.46 1.16
C PHE A 36 -1.33 -3.99 1.18
N GLY A 37 -1.53 -5.14 0.54
CA GLY A 37 -2.83 -5.69 0.20
C GLY A 37 -3.24 -5.28 -1.22
N VAL A 38 -2.91 -6.10 -2.20
CA VAL A 38 -3.16 -5.83 -3.63
C VAL A 38 -4.41 -6.57 -4.12
N PHE A 39 -4.60 -7.81 -3.71
CA PHE A 39 -5.71 -8.68 -4.12
C PHE A 39 -5.89 -8.72 -5.64
N THR A 40 -6.96 -8.10 -6.18
CA THR A 40 -7.28 -8.06 -7.62
C THR A 40 -6.59 -6.91 -8.36
N GLY A 41 -5.85 -6.04 -7.68
CA GLY A 41 -5.08 -4.96 -8.28
C GLY A 41 -5.86 -3.68 -8.56
N GLU A 42 -7.10 -3.53 -8.06
CA GLU A 42 -7.92 -2.35 -8.36
C GLU A 42 -7.30 -1.06 -7.86
N THR A 43 -6.85 -1.02 -6.60
CA THR A 43 -6.30 0.18 -5.96
C THR A 43 -4.88 0.47 -6.42
N VAL A 44 -4.02 -0.53 -6.53
CA VAL A 44 -2.64 -0.34 -7.04
C VAL A 44 -2.64 0.19 -8.47
N ASN A 45 -3.55 -0.30 -9.33
CA ASN A 45 -3.71 0.19 -10.69
C ASN A 45 -4.26 1.61 -10.73
N HIS A 46 -5.19 1.96 -9.82
CA HIS A 46 -5.68 3.33 -9.70
C HIS A 46 -4.56 4.30 -9.33
N ILE A 47 -3.76 3.97 -8.31
CA ILE A 47 -2.60 4.78 -7.89
C ILE A 47 -1.61 4.91 -9.06
N ALA A 48 -1.29 3.81 -9.72
CA ALA A 48 -0.32 3.78 -10.82
C ALA A 48 -0.70 4.69 -12.00
N LYS A 49 -1.98 4.76 -12.34
CA LYS A 49 -2.51 5.66 -13.39
C LYS A 49 -2.33 7.14 -13.06
N LEU A 50 -2.32 7.50 -11.77
CA LEU A 50 -2.15 8.88 -11.33
C LEU A 50 -0.68 9.34 -11.32
N ILE A 51 0.27 8.39 -11.33
CA ILE A 51 1.72 8.66 -11.19
C ILE A 51 2.56 7.98 -12.28
N GLU A 52 2.20 8.11 -13.53
CA GLU A 52 2.76 7.37 -14.69
C GLU A 52 4.30 7.30 -14.75
N ASN A 53 5.00 8.27 -14.18
CA ASN A 53 6.47 8.37 -14.20
C ASN A 53 7.16 7.78 -12.96
N LYS A 54 6.40 7.13 -12.07
CA LYS A 54 6.91 6.53 -10.84
C LYS A 54 6.48 5.07 -10.77
N THR A 55 7.26 4.24 -10.08
CA THR A 55 6.90 2.85 -9.82
C THR A 55 6.08 2.75 -8.54
N VAL A 56 4.94 2.04 -8.59
CA VAL A 56 4.20 1.60 -7.41
C VAL A 56 4.61 0.16 -7.12
N TYR A 57 5.00 -0.10 -5.89
CA TYR A 57 5.32 -1.45 -5.41
C TYR A 57 4.13 -2.00 -4.62
N GLY A 58 3.50 -3.05 -5.13
CA GLY A 58 2.36 -3.70 -4.50
C GLY A 58 2.78 -5.00 -3.82
N PHE A 59 2.56 -5.08 -2.51
CA PHE A 59 2.90 -6.23 -1.67
C PHE A 59 1.66 -7.05 -1.36
N ASP A 60 1.70 -8.34 -1.65
CA ASP A 60 0.65 -9.29 -1.28
C ASP A 60 1.19 -10.73 -1.28
N SER A 61 0.68 -11.58 -0.44
CA SER A 61 0.97 -13.01 -0.50
C SER A 61 0.27 -13.71 -1.66
N PHE A 62 -0.90 -13.18 -2.07
CA PHE A 62 -1.86 -13.79 -2.98
C PHE A 62 -2.41 -15.13 -2.47
N GLU A 63 -2.15 -15.44 -1.20
CA GLU A 63 -2.66 -16.62 -0.47
C GLU A 63 -3.83 -16.26 0.48
N GLY A 64 -4.22 -14.96 0.51
CA GLY A 64 -5.28 -14.43 1.35
C GLY A 64 -4.83 -14.14 2.78
N LEU A 65 -5.79 -13.99 3.70
CA LEU A 65 -5.51 -13.63 5.08
C LEU A 65 -4.61 -14.65 5.79
N PRO A 66 -3.58 -14.24 6.54
CA PRO A 66 -2.71 -15.14 7.30
C PRO A 66 -3.40 -15.78 8.52
N GLU A 67 -4.46 -15.17 9.02
CA GLU A 67 -5.25 -15.60 10.18
C GLU A 67 -6.72 -15.21 10.03
N ASP A 68 -7.58 -15.69 10.92
CA ASP A 68 -8.99 -15.31 10.95
C ASP A 68 -9.14 -13.83 11.35
N TRP A 69 -9.97 -13.08 10.64
CA TRP A 69 -10.22 -11.67 10.90
C TRP A 69 -11.52 -11.43 11.67
N ARG A 70 -12.63 -11.83 11.07
CA ARG A 70 -13.98 -11.65 11.62
C ARG A 70 -14.91 -12.72 11.05
N ASP A 71 -16.15 -12.75 11.55
CA ASP A 71 -17.16 -13.72 11.09
C ASP A 71 -17.16 -13.85 9.57
N HIS A 72 -17.03 -15.09 9.09
CA HIS A 72 -16.97 -15.47 7.68
C HIS A 72 -15.71 -15.08 6.89
N MET A 73 -14.79 -14.31 7.47
CA MET A 73 -13.49 -13.97 6.87
C MET A 73 -12.38 -14.72 7.61
N ILE A 74 -12.26 -16.00 7.33
CA ILE A 74 -11.26 -16.88 7.92
C ILE A 74 -9.93 -16.81 7.16
N LYS A 75 -8.90 -17.40 7.73
CA LYS A 75 -7.61 -17.59 7.07
C LYS A 75 -7.79 -18.07 5.64
N GLY A 76 -7.05 -17.46 4.69
CA GLY A 76 -7.14 -17.72 3.25
C GLY A 76 -8.26 -16.95 2.53
N PHE A 77 -9.13 -16.22 3.25
CA PHE A 77 -10.07 -15.32 2.58
C PHE A 77 -9.28 -14.27 1.76
N PHE A 78 -9.77 -13.86 0.61
CA PHE A 78 -9.07 -13.07 -0.41
C PHE A 78 -7.92 -13.78 -1.14
N SER A 79 -7.77 -15.11 -1.00
CA SER A 79 -6.80 -15.85 -1.82
C SER A 79 -7.15 -15.76 -3.30
N THR A 80 -6.13 -15.55 -4.12
CA THR A 80 -6.19 -15.72 -5.57
C THR A 80 -5.47 -17.01 -6.02
N ASP A 81 -5.25 -17.95 -5.09
CA ASP A 81 -4.48 -19.17 -5.31
C ASP A 81 -3.06 -18.91 -5.87
N GLY A 82 -2.45 -17.79 -5.44
CA GLY A 82 -1.13 -17.36 -5.91
C GLY A 82 -1.12 -16.76 -7.32
N VAL A 83 -2.28 -16.57 -7.94
CA VAL A 83 -2.39 -15.96 -9.28
C VAL A 83 -2.26 -14.44 -9.14
N LEU A 84 -1.26 -13.87 -9.82
CA LEU A 84 -1.02 -12.43 -9.84
C LEU A 84 -2.06 -11.73 -10.73
N PRO A 85 -2.59 -10.57 -10.28
CA PRO A 85 -3.51 -9.77 -11.10
C PRO A 85 -2.80 -9.11 -12.28
N GLU A 86 -3.58 -8.73 -13.28
CA GLU A 86 -3.11 -7.83 -14.33
C GLU A 86 -2.92 -6.41 -13.75
N VAL A 87 -1.73 -5.84 -13.98
CA VAL A 87 -1.38 -4.53 -13.45
C VAL A 87 -0.84 -3.58 -14.52
N GLU A 88 -0.87 -2.28 -14.21
CA GLU A 88 -0.30 -1.24 -15.05
C GLU A 88 1.24 -1.43 -15.20
N LYS A 89 1.79 -0.94 -16.32
CA LYS A 89 3.22 -1.11 -16.68
C LYS A 89 4.20 -0.56 -15.63
N ASN A 90 3.77 0.38 -14.80
CA ASN A 90 4.56 1.01 -13.73
C ASN A 90 4.23 0.44 -12.34
N VAL A 91 3.57 -0.71 -12.26
CA VAL A 91 3.40 -1.48 -11.03
C VAL A 91 4.41 -2.61 -11.00
N SER A 92 5.06 -2.79 -9.86
CA SER A 92 5.91 -3.94 -9.56
C SER A 92 5.29 -4.72 -8.40
N LEU A 93 4.80 -5.93 -8.67
CA LEU A 93 4.23 -6.81 -7.65
C LEU A 93 5.34 -7.55 -6.91
N ILE A 94 5.25 -7.56 -5.58
CA ILE A 94 6.17 -8.26 -4.69
C ILE A 94 5.36 -9.32 -3.94
N GLN A 95 5.42 -10.54 -4.45
CA GLN A 95 4.71 -11.69 -3.90
C GLN A 95 5.40 -12.22 -2.64
N GLY A 96 4.64 -12.43 -1.59
CA GLY A 96 5.08 -13.05 -0.34
C GLY A 96 4.49 -12.39 0.89
N TRP A 97 4.69 -13.05 2.05
CA TRP A 97 4.30 -12.50 3.34
C TRP A 97 5.16 -11.27 3.67
N PHE A 98 4.57 -10.26 4.31
CA PHE A 98 5.25 -8.97 4.55
C PHE A 98 6.54 -9.13 5.36
N ASN A 99 6.54 -9.99 6.37
CA ASN A 99 7.74 -10.28 7.18
C ASN A 99 8.90 -10.92 6.41
N GLU A 100 8.65 -11.48 5.22
CA GLU A 100 9.65 -12.11 4.38
C GLU A 100 10.08 -11.24 3.21
N SER A 101 9.12 -10.56 2.58
CA SER A 101 9.33 -9.77 1.36
C SER A 101 9.80 -8.35 1.63
N LEU A 102 9.20 -7.68 2.62
CA LEU A 102 9.48 -6.27 2.91
C LEU A 102 10.91 -6.02 3.44
N PRO A 103 11.50 -6.82 4.34
CA PRO A 103 12.90 -6.62 4.74
C PRO A 103 13.89 -6.66 3.57
N LYS A 104 13.70 -7.61 2.64
CA LYS A 104 14.54 -7.73 1.44
C LYS A 104 14.42 -6.50 0.56
N PHE A 105 13.17 -6.05 0.33
CA PHE A 105 12.90 -4.84 -0.44
C PHE A 105 13.53 -3.60 0.19
N ILE A 106 13.47 -3.46 1.51
CA ILE A 106 14.08 -2.35 2.26
C ILE A 106 15.61 -2.35 2.11
N ASP A 107 16.24 -3.53 2.16
CA ASP A 107 17.68 -3.71 1.97
C ASP A 107 18.14 -3.36 0.54
N GLU A 108 17.28 -3.56 -0.46
CA GLU A 108 17.52 -3.17 -1.85
C GLU A 108 17.37 -1.66 -2.09
N HIS A 109 16.69 -0.94 -1.16
CA HIS A 109 16.42 0.49 -1.25
C HIS A 109 16.92 1.26 -0.03
N PRO A 110 18.24 1.16 0.34
CA PRO A 110 18.75 1.63 1.63
C PRO A 110 18.54 3.14 1.83
N ASP A 111 18.77 3.94 0.81
CA ASP A 111 18.78 5.41 0.87
C ASP A 111 17.42 6.06 0.54
N GLN A 112 16.41 5.28 0.17
CA GLN A 112 15.10 5.80 -0.19
C GLN A 112 14.18 5.85 1.01
N THR A 113 13.42 6.93 1.13
CA THR A 113 12.31 7.10 2.08
C THR A 113 10.98 6.85 1.39
N ILE A 114 9.89 6.80 2.14
CA ILE A 114 8.55 6.56 1.59
C ILE A 114 7.86 7.91 1.34
N SER A 115 7.32 8.11 0.15
CA SER A 115 6.44 9.24 -0.18
C SER A 115 4.98 8.89 0.07
N PHE A 116 4.56 7.70 -0.34
CA PHE A 116 3.17 7.27 -0.24
C PHE A 116 3.09 5.82 0.26
N LEU A 117 2.23 5.59 1.24
CA LEU A 117 2.02 4.29 1.86
C LEU A 117 0.51 4.03 1.99
N HIS A 118 -0.01 3.12 1.18
CA HIS A 118 -1.38 2.63 1.27
C HIS A 118 -1.38 1.27 1.98
N ILE A 119 -2.09 1.16 3.09
CA ILE A 119 -2.18 -0.05 3.92
C ILE A 119 -3.64 -0.53 3.89
N ASP A 120 -3.93 -1.48 3.01
CA ASP A 120 -5.25 -2.10 2.82
C ASP A 120 -5.15 -3.62 3.03
N CYS A 121 -4.57 -4.01 4.16
CA CYS A 121 -4.26 -5.42 4.48
C CYS A 121 -5.14 -6.00 5.60
N ASP A 122 -6.28 -5.37 5.87
CA ASP A 122 -7.36 -5.80 6.76
C ASP A 122 -6.99 -6.00 8.23
N LEU A 123 -5.94 -6.76 8.52
CA LEU A 123 -5.60 -7.22 9.87
C LEU A 123 -4.73 -6.22 10.62
N TYR A 124 -5.04 -6.04 11.90
CA TYR A 124 -4.21 -5.24 12.81
C TYR A 124 -2.77 -5.78 12.88
N SER A 125 -2.60 -7.11 12.93
CA SER A 125 -1.29 -7.77 12.95
C SER A 125 -0.46 -7.40 11.72
N SER A 126 -1.04 -7.49 10.53
CA SER A 126 -0.41 -7.14 9.26
C SER A 126 -0.07 -5.64 9.16
N THR A 127 -1.01 -4.76 9.52
CA THR A 127 -0.79 -3.31 9.57
C THR A 127 0.35 -2.93 10.53
N LYS A 128 0.36 -3.51 11.73
CA LYS A 128 1.42 -3.29 12.71
C LYS A 128 2.79 -3.75 12.20
N GLU A 129 2.84 -4.89 11.52
CA GLU A 129 4.06 -5.42 10.93
C GLU A 129 4.63 -4.47 9.87
N VAL A 130 3.79 -4.02 8.93
CA VAL A 130 4.16 -3.04 7.89
C VAL A 130 4.71 -1.77 8.51
N LEU A 131 3.98 -1.16 9.46
CA LEU A 131 4.41 0.07 10.11
C LEU A 131 5.73 -0.08 10.88
N ASN A 132 5.94 -1.21 11.55
CA ASN A 132 7.20 -1.48 12.26
C ASN A 132 8.38 -1.62 11.30
N LEU A 133 8.21 -2.36 10.20
CA LEU A 133 9.25 -2.58 9.20
C LEU A 133 9.57 -1.31 8.39
N CYS A 134 8.56 -0.48 8.13
CA CYS A 134 8.71 0.78 7.38
C CYS A 134 9.15 1.97 8.26
N ASN A 135 9.20 1.81 9.60
CA ASN A 135 9.36 2.92 10.53
C ASN A 135 10.49 3.90 10.17
N ASP A 136 11.67 3.41 9.86
CA ASP A 136 12.85 4.25 9.57
C ASP A 136 12.79 4.93 8.19
N LYS A 137 11.84 4.53 7.36
CA LYS A 137 11.62 5.10 6.02
C LYS A 137 10.43 6.06 5.96
N ILE A 138 9.63 6.10 7.01
CA ILE A 138 8.53 7.07 7.18
C ILE A 138 9.11 8.36 7.76
N ILE A 139 8.98 9.44 7.01
CA ILE A 139 9.53 10.76 7.36
C ILE A 139 8.45 11.85 7.29
N SER A 140 8.79 13.06 7.70
CA SER A 140 7.90 14.21 7.48
C SER A 140 7.62 14.39 5.99
N GLY A 141 6.34 14.45 5.61
CA GLY A 141 5.88 14.48 4.22
C GLY A 141 5.45 13.12 3.65
N THR A 142 5.70 12.01 4.35
CA THR A 142 5.10 10.71 3.97
C THR A 142 3.58 10.77 4.16
N ILE A 143 2.83 10.43 3.13
CA ILE A 143 1.37 10.28 3.21
C ILE A 143 1.04 8.82 3.47
N ILE A 144 0.30 8.57 4.54
CA ILE A 144 -0.16 7.22 4.92
C ILE A 144 -1.68 7.18 4.80
N MET A 145 -2.18 6.17 4.12
CA MET A 145 -3.62 5.91 3.93
C MET A 145 -3.97 4.50 4.40
N PHE A 146 -5.18 4.38 4.99
CA PHE A 146 -5.76 3.13 5.48
C PHE A 146 -7.12 2.88 4.85
#